data_4a5250bc75c0415bc044efff648e1163
#
_entry.id   4a5250bc75c0415bc044efff648e1163
#
_cell.length_a   1.000
_cell.length_b   1.000
_cell.length_c   1.000
_cell.angle_alpha   90.00
_cell.angle_beta   90.00
_cell.angle_gamma   90.00
#
_symmetry.space_group_name_H-M   'P 1'
#
loop_
_entity.id
_entity.type
_entity.pdbx_description
1 polymer ?
#
loop_
_entity_poly.entity_id
_entity_poly.type
_entity_poly.pdbx_seq_one_letter_code
_entity_poly.pdbx_strand_id
1 'polypeptide(L)'
;MRAAVVLALLCGCLVTPPIKFGAGKSAQEAQEVTLGKLMPPQLVTEPSLGTEIRTEKLRVWADDEYRAQNLHWQQTFQDELDYANAVLAPLLGIRYVAEYQEWHRHAPGTTLEDDLAALAQQDPGDGVFTVVGLTSSLGLTTATFDAIGVASLPGNHVMLRGYADLEERRAFDLAFPKIPPDDREAVLEARRRHKTTGVLLHELGHNFGAPHDQESDTLMNPFYSDKAAAFDERSLAIMRRTLDARLGRTPVVAAAPAMLHAQLVVGLTATGGLVLGGQSIDLDTFDELLRRTYADDPATEVVVRTARGAPQARAMDVLSHAKAAGFQRMSIAPGE
;
A
#
# COMPACT_ATOMS: atom_id res chain seq x y z
N MET A 1 -12.59 -57.66 -14.25
CA MET A 1 -12.44 -57.73 -12.78
C MET A 1 -11.06 -57.36 -12.25
N ARG A 2 -10.14 -56.76 -13.04
CA ARG A 2 -8.77 -56.38 -12.56
C ARG A 2 -8.60 -54.86 -12.31
N ALA A 3 -9.48 -54.05 -12.83
CA ALA A 3 -9.37 -52.57 -12.68
C ALA A 3 -9.88 -52.06 -11.32
N ALA A 4 -10.86 -52.71 -10.70
CA ALA A 4 -11.42 -52.26 -9.43
C ALA A 4 -10.50 -52.48 -8.21
N VAL A 5 -9.63 -53.48 -8.26
CA VAL A 5 -8.69 -53.80 -7.17
C VAL A 5 -7.52 -52.83 -7.15
N VAL A 6 -7.08 -52.34 -8.33
CA VAL A 6 -5.98 -51.37 -8.43
C VAL A 6 -6.41 -50.01 -7.93
N LEU A 7 -7.67 -49.60 -8.14
CA LEU A 7 -8.20 -48.33 -7.66
C LEU A 7 -8.31 -48.30 -6.12
N ALA A 8 -8.67 -49.42 -5.50
CA ALA A 8 -8.75 -49.49 -4.05
C ALA A 8 -7.37 -49.44 -3.35
N LEU A 9 -6.33 -49.98 -4.00
CA LEU A 9 -4.96 -49.95 -3.50
C LEU A 9 -4.32 -48.58 -3.68
N LEU A 10 -4.63 -47.87 -4.76
CA LEU A 10 -4.18 -46.50 -4.96
C LEU A 10 -4.87 -45.52 -4.00
N CYS A 11 -6.15 -45.74 -3.68
CA CYS A 11 -6.82 -44.98 -2.63
C CYS A 11 -6.26 -45.24 -1.23
N GLY A 12 -5.77 -46.46 -0.97
CA GLY A 12 -5.17 -46.80 0.34
C GLY A 12 -3.81 -46.17 0.60
N CYS A 13 -3.02 -45.94 -0.45
CA CYS A 13 -1.70 -45.31 -0.31
C CYS A 13 -1.73 -43.77 -0.30
N LEU A 14 -2.83 -43.17 -0.73
CA LEU A 14 -3.03 -41.69 -0.71
C LEU A 14 -3.75 -41.20 0.55
N VAL A 15 -4.12 -42.10 1.43
CA VAL A 15 -4.67 -41.72 2.73
C VAL A 15 -3.53 -41.42 3.69
N THR A 16 -2.77 -40.35 3.41
CA THR A 16 -2.43 -39.50 4.55
C THR A 16 -3.76 -39.16 5.20
N PRO A 17 -3.97 -39.47 6.48
CA PRO A 17 -5.24 -39.16 7.11
C PRO A 17 -5.56 -37.70 6.87
N PRO A 18 -6.78 -37.37 6.42
CA PRO A 18 -7.13 -36.00 6.18
C PRO A 18 -6.86 -35.21 7.47
N ILE A 19 -6.07 -34.17 7.36
CA ILE A 19 -5.82 -33.28 8.50
C ILE A 19 -7.19 -32.71 8.85
N LYS A 20 -7.77 -33.21 9.94
CA LYS A 20 -9.06 -32.70 10.44
C LYS A 20 -8.78 -31.45 11.25
N PHE A 21 -9.26 -30.31 10.79
CA PHE A 21 -9.29 -29.08 11.53
C PHE A 21 -10.67 -28.95 12.19
N GLY A 22 -10.73 -29.08 13.48
CA GLY A 22 -11.97 -29.06 14.23
C GLY A 22 -12.86 -30.30 14.01
N ALA A 23 -13.82 -30.53 14.86
CA ALA A 23 -14.71 -31.66 14.76
C ALA A 23 -15.57 -31.58 13.47
N GLY A 24 -15.37 -32.52 12.56
CA GLY A 24 -16.26 -32.75 11.43
C GLY A 24 -15.92 -32.08 10.09
N LYS A 25 -14.86 -31.26 9.98
CA LYS A 25 -14.46 -30.68 8.69
C LYS A 25 -13.49 -31.58 7.94
N SER A 26 -13.65 -31.66 6.63
CA SER A 26 -12.71 -32.35 5.77
C SER A 26 -11.38 -31.59 5.68
N ALA A 27 -10.30 -32.27 5.28
CA ALA A 27 -9.01 -31.62 5.06
C ALA A 27 -9.11 -30.53 3.97
N GLN A 28 -9.94 -30.75 2.96
CA GLN A 28 -10.17 -29.80 1.88
C GLN A 28 -10.87 -28.53 2.38
N GLU A 29 -11.95 -28.64 3.15
CA GLU A 29 -12.63 -27.46 3.73
C GLU A 29 -11.71 -26.67 4.66
N ALA A 30 -10.86 -27.35 5.42
CA ALA A 30 -9.88 -26.72 6.28
C ALA A 30 -8.78 -25.99 5.47
N GLN A 31 -8.37 -26.55 4.34
CA GLN A 31 -7.43 -25.92 3.42
C GLN A 31 -8.05 -24.69 2.76
N GLU A 32 -9.27 -24.78 2.26
CA GLU A 32 -10.01 -23.63 1.68
C GLU A 32 -10.15 -22.48 2.69
N VAL A 33 -10.49 -22.78 3.95
CA VAL A 33 -10.55 -21.77 5.03
C VAL A 33 -9.17 -21.15 5.29
N THR A 34 -8.10 -21.95 5.23
CA THR A 34 -6.74 -21.45 5.44
C THR A 34 -6.32 -20.55 4.28
N LEU A 35 -6.55 -20.96 3.04
CA LEU A 35 -6.26 -20.16 1.85
C LEU A 35 -7.03 -18.84 1.86
N GLY A 36 -8.32 -18.90 2.19
CA GLY A 36 -9.14 -17.68 2.29
C GLY A 36 -8.63 -16.65 3.32
N LYS A 37 -7.95 -17.12 4.40
CA LYS A 37 -7.34 -16.22 5.39
C LYS A 37 -5.99 -15.64 4.94
N LEU A 38 -5.34 -16.30 3.98
CA LEU A 38 -4.03 -15.88 3.45
C LEU A 38 -4.17 -14.94 2.24
N MET A 39 -5.34 -14.96 1.59
CA MET A 39 -5.65 -14.03 0.50
C MET A 39 -5.84 -12.62 1.06
N PRO A 40 -5.24 -11.59 0.42
CA PRO A 40 -5.54 -10.21 0.77
C PRO A 40 -7.02 -9.90 0.45
N PRO A 41 -7.63 -8.92 1.12
CA PRO A 41 -8.94 -8.41 0.76
C PRO A 41 -8.91 -7.83 -0.66
N GLN A 42 -10.05 -7.79 -1.31
CA GLN A 42 -10.16 -7.01 -2.53
C GLN A 42 -10.12 -5.52 -2.19
N LEU A 43 -9.43 -4.74 -3.01
CA LEU A 43 -9.48 -3.29 -2.89
C LEU A 43 -10.90 -2.81 -3.13
N VAL A 44 -11.42 -2.03 -2.16
CA VAL A 44 -12.84 -1.68 -2.11
C VAL A 44 -13.21 -0.69 -3.19
N THR A 45 -14.26 -1.03 -3.90
CA THR A 45 -14.91 -0.19 -4.91
C THR A 45 -16.30 0.20 -4.43
N GLU A 46 -16.39 1.08 -3.42
CA GLU A 46 -17.69 1.63 -3.06
C GLU A 46 -18.31 2.35 -4.27
N PRO A 47 -19.60 2.19 -4.52
CA PRO A 47 -20.23 2.78 -5.68
C PRO A 47 -20.13 4.30 -5.64
N SER A 48 -19.71 4.86 -6.75
CA SER A 48 -19.61 6.29 -6.97
C SER A 48 -20.95 6.98 -6.79
N LEU A 49 -20.90 8.22 -6.34
CA LEU A 49 -22.02 9.16 -6.26
C LEU A 49 -22.52 9.64 -7.65
N GLY A 50 -22.51 8.80 -8.67
CA GLY A 50 -23.01 9.14 -10.01
C GLY A 50 -22.14 10.15 -10.77
N THR A 51 -20.87 10.29 -10.42
CA THR A 51 -19.93 11.18 -11.12
C THR A 51 -19.57 10.60 -12.48
N GLU A 52 -19.59 11.42 -13.53
CA GLU A 52 -19.10 11.03 -14.85
C GLU A 52 -17.64 10.59 -14.77
N ILE A 53 -17.34 9.41 -15.31
CA ILE A 53 -15.97 8.89 -15.34
C ILE A 53 -15.22 9.57 -16.50
N ARG A 54 -14.17 10.31 -16.17
CA ARG A 54 -13.26 10.89 -17.14
C ARG A 54 -12.07 9.97 -17.37
N THR A 55 -11.70 9.84 -18.62
CA THR A 55 -10.50 9.08 -19.01
C THR A 55 -9.37 10.06 -19.26
N GLU A 56 -8.30 9.92 -18.48
CA GLU A 56 -7.12 10.77 -18.53
C GLU A 56 -5.89 9.95 -18.94
N LYS A 57 -4.91 10.60 -19.52
CA LYS A 57 -3.66 9.96 -19.94
C LYS A 57 -2.69 9.87 -18.77
N LEU A 58 -2.03 8.72 -18.66
CA LEU A 58 -0.95 8.46 -17.74
C LEU A 58 0.27 8.02 -18.55
N ARG A 59 1.42 8.72 -18.43
CA ARG A 59 2.64 8.35 -19.12
C ARG A 59 3.58 7.60 -18.20
N VAL A 60 4.02 6.43 -18.65
CA VAL A 60 4.83 5.50 -17.87
C VAL A 60 6.23 5.45 -18.46
N TRP A 61 7.23 5.81 -17.66
CA TRP A 61 8.64 5.70 -17.98
C TRP A 61 9.28 4.54 -17.21
N ALA A 62 9.84 3.56 -17.91
CA ALA A 62 10.55 2.45 -17.26
C ALA A 62 12.05 2.56 -17.57
N ASP A 63 12.86 2.54 -16.51
CA ASP A 63 14.31 2.57 -16.68
C ASP A 63 14.88 1.23 -17.20
N ASP A 64 16.14 1.26 -17.62
CA ASP A 64 16.81 0.10 -18.22
C ASP A 64 16.86 -1.09 -17.26
N GLU A 65 17.09 -0.83 -15.97
CA GLU A 65 17.22 -1.89 -14.97
C GLU A 65 15.87 -2.54 -14.67
N TYR A 66 14.78 -1.74 -14.55
CA TYR A 66 13.45 -2.26 -14.36
C TYR A 66 13.01 -3.15 -15.53
N ARG A 67 13.27 -2.69 -16.76
CA ARG A 67 12.95 -3.44 -17.98
C ARG A 67 13.78 -4.73 -18.11
N ALA A 68 15.03 -4.72 -17.67
CA ALA A 68 15.86 -5.92 -17.65
C ALA A 68 15.36 -6.98 -16.64
N GLN A 69 14.76 -6.55 -15.53
CA GLN A 69 14.18 -7.43 -14.52
C GLN A 69 12.78 -7.92 -14.88
N ASN A 70 12.05 -7.16 -15.67
CA ASN A 70 10.67 -7.45 -16.05
C ASN A 70 10.47 -7.34 -17.56
N LEU A 71 10.69 -8.43 -18.27
CA LEU A 71 10.60 -8.45 -19.74
C LEU A 71 9.19 -8.10 -20.28
N HIS A 72 8.17 -8.29 -19.47
CA HIS A 72 6.77 -7.99 -19.81
C HIS A 72 6.25 -6.77 -19.03
N TRP A 73 7.12 -5.82 -18.71
CA TRP A 73 6.83 -4.71 -17.81
C TRP A 73 5.59 -3.89 -18.20
N GLN A 74 5.34 -3.68 -19.49
CA GLN A 74 4.15 -2.97 -19.96
C GLN A 74 2.86 -3.70 -19.59
N GLN A 75 2.83 -5.03 -19.81
CA GLN A 75 1.68 -5.85 -19.45
C GLN A 75 1.49 -5.90 -17.93
N THR A 76 2.58 -6.09 -17.19
CA THR A 76 2.57 -6.11 -15.72
C THR A 76 1.98 -4.81 -15.17
N PHE A 77 2.47 -3.67 -15.65
CA PHE A 77 1.93 -2.37 -15.21
C PHE A 77 0.49 -2.15 -15.69
N GLN A 78 0.12 -2.60 -16.89
CA GLN A 78 -1.25 -2.51 -17.37
C GLN A 78 -2.22 -3.28 -16.47
N ASP A 79 -1.84 -4.49 -16.03
CA ASP A 79 -2.67 -5.30 -15.13
C ASP A 79 -2.85 -4.62 -13.76
N GLU A 80 -1.80 -3.95 -13.26
CA GLU A 80 -1.87 -3.14 -12.04
C GLU A 80 -2.75 -1.90 -12.22
N LEU A 81 -2.60 -1.21 -13.35
CA LEU A 81 -3.38 -0.02 -13.69
C LEU A 81 -4.87 -0.36 -13.89
N ASP A 82 -5.17 -1.50 -14.51
CA ASP A 82 -6.55 -1.96 -14.68
C ASP A 82 -7.21 -2.23 -13.33
N TYR A 83 -6.48 -2.81 -12.38
CA TYR A 83 -6.99 -3.00 -11.02
C TYR A 83 -7.13 -1.65 -10.28
N ALA A 84 -6.16 -0.74 -10.41
CA ALA A 84 -6.26 0.61 -9.86
C ALA A 84 -7.46 1.37 -10.47
N ASN A 85 -7.68 1.28 -11.78
CA ASN A 85 -8.80 1.87 -12.47
C ASN A 85 -10.15 1.33 -11.98
N ALA A 86 -10.24 0.05 -11.64
CA ALA A 86 -11.44 -0.53 -11.04
C ALA A 86 -11.78 0.10 -9.69
N VAL A 87 -10.78 0.61 -8.96
CA VAL A 87 -10.94 1.34 -7.69
C VAL A 87 -11.21 2.84 -7.94
N LEU A 88 -10.38 3.48 -8.76
CA LEU A 88 -10.42 4.94 -8.95
C LEU A 88 -11.68 5.40 -9.68
N ALA A 89 -12.14 4.64 -10.68
CA ALA A 89 -13.27 5.04 -11.48
C ALA A 89 -14.56 5.20 -10.67
N PRO A 90 -15.01 4.23 -9.86
CA PRO A 90 -16.19 4.40 -9.03
C PRO A 90 -15.99 5.38 -7.86
N LEU A 91 -14.80 5.45 -7.26
CA LEU A 91 -14.56 6.31 -6.10
C LEU A 91 -14.36 7.78 -6.46
N LEU A 92 -13.65 8.05 -7.55
CA LEU A 92 -13.15 9.39 -7.88
C LEU A 92 -13.61 9.88 -9.26
N GLY A 93 -14.29 9.05 -10.04
CA GLY A 93 -14.73 9.41 -11.40
C GLY A 93 -13.55 9.67 -12.35
N ILE A 94 -12.42 9.01 -12.15
CA ILE A 94 -11.25 9.07 -13.04
C ILE A 94 -10.80 7.67 -13.43
N ARG A 95 -10.40 7.52 -14.69
CA ARG A 95 -9.77 6.32 -15.23
C ARG A 95 -8.54 6.74 -16.01
N TYR A 96 -7.49 5.94 -15.95
CA TYR A 96 -6.27 6.17 -16.70
C TYR A 96 -6.12 5.24 -17.90
N VAL A 97 -5.52 5.80 -18.97
CA VAL A 97 -5.00 5.04 -20.11
C VAL A 97 -3.51 5.31 -20.18
N ALA A 98 -2.71 4.24 -20.20
CA ALA A 98 -1.26 4.34 -20.17
C ALA A 98 -0.65 4.61 -21.56
N GLU A 99 0.37 5.48 -21.60
CA GLU A 99 1.31 5.66 -22.69
C GLU A 99 2.70 5.24 -22.19
N TYR A 100 3.34 4.25 -22.83
CA TYR A 100 4.58 3.66 -22.35
C TYR A 100 5.80 4.25 -23.05
N GLN A 101 6.85 4.56 -22.26
CA GLN A 101 8.12 5.12 -22.71
C GLN A 101 9.30 4.37 -22.07
N GLU A 102 10.41 4.31 -22.77
CA GLU A 102 11.66 3.76 -22.27
C GLU A 102 12.55 4.89 -21.75
N TRP A 103 13.00 4.77 -20.52
CA TRP A 103 13.86 5.75 -19.88
C TRP A 103 15.30 5.26 -19.86
N HIS A 104 16.12 5.78 -20.78
CA HIS A 104 17.54 5.47 -20.83
C HIS A 104 18.29 6.42 -19.91
N ARG A 105 18.62 5.97 -18.72
CA ARG A 105 19.42 6.74 -17.77
C ARG A 105 20.68 5.97 -17.37
N HIS A 106 21.80 6.71 -17.19
CA HIS A 106 23.10 6.09 -16.95
C HIS A 106 23.28 5.57 -15.52
N ALA A 107 22.53 6.11 -14.56
CA ALA A 107 22.53 5.64 -13.19
C ALA A 107 21.20 5.99 -12.52
N PRO A 108 20.66 5.10 -11.69
CA PRO A 108 19.56 5.43 -10.80
C PRO A 108 20.02 6.47 -9.76
N GLY A 109 19.07 7.20 -9.18
CA GLY A 109 19.30 8.04 -8.01
C GLY A 109 19.68 7.23 -6.78
N THR A 110 20.17 7.92 -5.76
CA THR A 110 20.50 7.28 -4.48
C THR A 110 19.22 6.98 -3.69
N THR A 111 18.18 7.79 -3.88
CA THR A 111 16.87 7.67 -3.26
C THR A 111 15.76 7.69 -4.31
N LEU A 112 14.54 7.30 -3.94
CA LEU A 112 13.38 7.43 -4.82
C LEU A 112 13.01 8.89 -5.09
N GLU A 113 13.26 9.78 -4.14
CA GLU A 113 13.07 11.22 -4.29
C GLU A 113 14.01 11.80 -5.36
N ASP A 114 15.27 11.35 -5.41
CA ASP A 114 16.20 11.73 -6.47
C ASP A 114 15.69 11.24 -7.83
N ASP A 115 15.16 10.03 -7.88
CA ASP A 115 14.57 9.45 -9.08
C ASP A 115 13.32 10.19 -9.51
N LEU A 116 12.45 10.58 -8.56
CA LEU A 116 11.26 11.41 -8.83
C LEU A 116 11.64 12.78 -9.38
N ALA A 117 12.66 13.41 -8.81
CA ALA A 117 13.17 14.70 -9.29
C ALA A 117 13.74 14.58 -10.72
N ALA A 118 14.48 13.50 -11.00
CA ALA A 118 15.00 13.22 -12.33
C ALA A 118 13.87 12.94 -13.34
N LEU A 119 12.82 12.23 -12.93
CA LEU A 119 11.62 11.99 -13.75
C LEU A 119 10.93 13.30 -14.12
N ALA A 120 10.75 14.20 -13.15
CA ALA A 120 10.11 15.50 -13.38
C ALA A 120 10.94 16.41 -14.32
N GLN A 121 12.26 16.24 -14.34
CA GLN A 121 13.14 16.90 -15.32
C GLN A 121 13.05 16.26 -16.71
N GLN A 122 12.94 14.93 -16.77
CA GLN A 122 12.80 14.17 -18.02
C GLN A 122 11.46 14.47 -18.70
N ASP A 123 10.40 14.53 -17.94
CA ASP A 123 9.03 14.71 -18.40
C ASP A 123 8.26 15.65 -17.46
N PRO A 124 8.08 16.91 -17.81
CA PRO A 124 7.27 17.86 -17.00
C PRO A 124 5.78 17.48 -16.90
N GLY A 125 5.31 16.50 -17.65
CA GLY A 125 3.92 16.06 -17.64
C GLY A 125 3.03 16.78 -18.66
N ASP A 126 3.60 17.42 -19.67
CA ASP A 126 2.85 18.11 -20.69
C ASP A 126 1.95 17.14 -21.47
N GLY A 127 0.66 17.45 -21.55
CA GLY A 127 -0.33 16.66 -22.30
C GLY A 127 -0.77 15.36 -21.65
N VAL A 128 -0.36 15.10 -20.39
CA VAL A 128 -0.82 13.97 -19.59
C VAL A 128 -1.27 14.41 -18.21
N PHE A 129 -2.10 13.61 -17.56
CA PHE A 129 -2.62 13.94 -16.24
C PHE A 129 -1.65 13.51 -15.12
N THR A 130 -0.93 12.41 -15.34
CA THR A 130 0.05 11.86 -14.39
C THR A 130 1.23 11.25 -15.17
N VAL A 131 2.43 11.39 -14.62
CA VAL A 131 3.66 10.75 -15.09
C VAL A 131 4.10 9.75 -14.03
N VAL A 132 4.36 8.52 -14.43
CA VAL A 132 4.84 7.44 -13.54
C VAL A 132 6.21 6.97 -14.00
N GLY A 133 7.18 6.96 -13.11
CA GLY A 133 8.48 6.33 -13.31
C GLY A 133 8.53 4.95 -12.66
N LEU A 134 9.16 4.01 -13.33
CA LEU A 134 9.40 2.66 -12.84
C LEU A 134 10.90 2.42 -12.76
N THR A 135 11.39 2.08 -11.55
CA THR A 135 12.80 1.76 -11.31
C THR A 135 12.96 0.37 -10.71
N SER A 136 14.17 -0.16 -10.78
CA SER A 136 14.44 -1.52 -10.30
C SER A 136 14.43 -1.65 -8.78
N SER A 137 14.24 -2.87 -8.30
CA SER A 137 14.16 -3.20 -6.88
C SER A 137 15.22 -4.18 -6.44
N LEU A 138 16.45 -4.04 -6.81
CA LEU A 138 17.43 -5.03 -6.35
C LEU A 138 17.45 -5.16 -4.82
N GLY A 139 16.79 -6.21 -4.33
CA GLY A 139 16.97 -6.73 -2.97
C GLY A 139 16.29 -6.00 -1.82
N LEU A 140 15.30 -5.15 -2.08
CA LEU A 140 14.61 -4.46 -0.98
C LEU A 140 13.37 -5.24 -0.52
N THR A 141 13.50 -5.85 0.65
CA THR A 141 12.35 -6.29 1.45
C THR A 141 11.95 -5.14 2.37
N THR A 142 10.82 -4.50 2.10
CA THR A 142 10.38 -3.35 2.91
C THR A 142 8.89 -3.43 3.20
N ALA A 143 8.54 -3.02 4.42
CA ALA A 143 7.17 -2.95 4.90
C ALA A 143 6.54 -1.56 4.68
N THR A 144 7.30 -0.57 4.23
CA THR A 144 6.82 0.81 4.05
C THR A 144 6.50 1.10 2.60
N PHE A 145 5.43 1.84 2.33
CA PHE A 145 5.13 2.34 1.00
C PHE A 145 6.23 3.26 0.48
N ASP A 146 6.74 4.18 1.31
CA ASP A 146 7.79 5.15 0.95
C ASP A 146 9.07 4.51 0.41
N ALA A 147 9.33 3.25 0.75
CA ALA A 147 10.48 2.54 0.22
C ALA A 147 10.24 1.92 -1.17
N ILE A 148 8.98 1.80 -1.60
CA ILE A 148 8.58 1.24 -2.89
C ILE A 148 7.83 2.23 -3.78
N GLY A 149 7.44 3.39 -3.26
CA GLY A 149 6.82 4.48 -4.00
C GLY A 149 7.15 5.83 -3.40
N VAL A 150 7.06 6.87 -4.21
CA VAL A 150 7.08 8.28 -3.80
C VAL A 150 6.32 9.10 -4.83
N ALA A 151 5.63 10.13 -4.39
CA ALA A 151 4.86 11.02 -5.26
C ALA A 151 5.02 12.49 -4.91
N SER A 152 4.73 13.36 -5.86
CA SER A 152 4.57 14.79 -5.61
C SER A 152 3.26 15.05 -4.84
N LEU A 153 3.30 15.81 -3.76
CA LEU A 153 2.14 16.09 -2.91
C LEU A 153 1.83 17.62 -2.84
N PRO A 154 0.71 18.12 -3.38
CA PRO A 154 0.01 17.55 -4.53
C PRO A 154 0.83 17.68 -5.82
N GLY A 155 0.54 16.87 -6.81
CA GLY A 155 1.32 16.95 -8.04
C GLY A 155 0.82 16.04 -9.14
N ASN A 156 1.73 15.69 -10.06
CA ASN A 156 1.42 14.82 -11.18
C ASN A 156 2.53 13.80 -11.46
N HIS A 157 3.53 13.67 -10.59
CA HIS A 157 4.60 12.70 -10.75
C HIS A 157 4.55 11.65 -9.63
N VAL A 158 4.81 10.41 -10.03
CA VAL A 158 4.92 9.24 -9.15
C VAL A 158 6.16 8.46 -9.56
N MET A 159 6.95 8.00 -8.60
CA MET A 159 8.05 7.08 -8.82
C MET A 159 7.80 5.80 -8.07
N LEU A 160 7.83 4.67 -8.76
CA LEU A 160 7.60 3.35 -8.20
C LEU A 160 8.85 2.49 -8.35
N ARG A 161 9.16 1.75 -7.31
CA ARG A 161 10.22 0.74 -7.33
C ARG A 161 9.61 -0.63 -7.57
N GLY A 162 10.18 -1.42 -8.47
CA GLY A 162 9.79 -2.79 -8.67
C GLY A 162 9.87 -3.57 -7.36
N TYR A 163 9.00 -4.53 -7.19
CA TYR A 163 8.91 -5.35 -5.98
C TYR A 163 9.53 -6.73 -6.22
N ALA A 164 10.48 -7.12 -5.38
CA ALA A 164 11.06 -8.46 -5.37
C ALA A 164 10.41 -9.28 -4.24
N ASP A 165 9.73 -10.37 -4.59
CA ASP A 165 8.97 -11.22 -3.67
C ASP A 165 9.76 -12.41 -3.11
N LEU A 166 11.05 -12.51 -3.40
CA LEU A 166 11.85 -13.71 -3.10
C LEU A 166 11.87 -14.06 -1.60
N GLU A 167 12.03 -13.06 -0.74
CA GLU A 167 12.04 -13.28 0.71
C GLU A 167 10.63 -13.60 1.25
N GLU A 168 9.61 -12.93 0.73
CA GLU A 168 8.22 -13.24 1.08
C GLU A 168 7.87 -14.68 0.66
N ARG A 169 8.27 -15.08 -0.54
CA ARG A 169 8.09 -16.44 -1.05
C ARG A 169 8.77 -17.47 -0.15
N ARG A 170 10.03 -17.24 0.23
CA ARG A 170 10.77 -18.11 1.15
C ARG A 170 10.09 -18.20 2.53
N ALA A 171 9.70 -17.08 3.09
CA ALA A 171 9.00 -17.04 4.37
C ALA A 171 7.66 -17.80 4.29
N PHE A 172 6.92 -17.62 3.20
CA PHE A 172 5.66 -18.30 2.95
C PHE A 172 5.84 -19.82 2.82
N ASP A 173 6.84 -20.27 2.07
CA ASP A 173 7.17 -21.71 1.91
C ASP A 173 7.54 -22.37 3.22
N LEU A 174 8.27 -21.66 4.08
CA LEU A 174 8.62 -22.15 5.42
C LEU A 174 7.41 -22.18 6.37
N ALA A 175 6.55 -21.17 6.32
CA ALA A 175 5.40 -21.08 7.21
C ALA A 175 4.27 -22.06 6.80
N PHE A 176 4.11 -22.34 5.51
CA PHE A 176 3.00 -23.11 4.96
C PHE A 176 3.44 -24.27 4.07
N PRO A 177 4.31 -25.19 4.54
CA PRO A 177 4.89 -26.25 3.73
C PRO A 177 3.86 -27.29 3.24
N LYS A 178 2.66 -27.30 3.82
CA LYS A 178 1.58 -28.24 3.48
C LYS A 178 0.61 -27.73 2.43
N ILE A 179 0.67 -26.45 2.07
CA ILE A 179 -0.15 -25.91 0.99
C ILE A 179 0.44 -26.40 -0.34
N PRO A 180 -0.39 -26.90 -1.26
CA PRO A 180 0.06 -27.30 -2.59
C PRO A 180 0.79 -26.16 -3.33
N PRO A 181 1.79 -26.45 -4.19
CA PRO A 181 2.55 -25.42 -4.89
C PRO A 181 1.69 -24.45 -5.69
N ASP A 182 0.67 -24.93 -6.40
CA ASP A 182 -0.22 -24.10 -7.22
C ASP A 182 -1.06 -23.13 -6.35
N ASP A 183 -1.56 -23.62 -5.21
CA ASP A 183 -2.32 -22.79 -4.27
C ASP A 183 -1.41 -21.74 -3.61
N ARG A 184 -0.15 -22.09 -3.31
CA ARG A 184 0.85 -21.14 -2.79
C ARG A 184 1.15 -20.06 -3.81
N GLU A 185 1.36 -20.44 -5.06
CA GLU A 185 1.61 -19.48 -6.14
C GLU A 185 0.43 -18.52 -6.32
N ALA A 186 -0.80 -19.02 -6.29
CA ALA A 186 -2.00 -18.20 -6.38
C ALA A 186 -2.11 -17.18 -5.23
N VAL A 187 -1.79 -17.57 -3.99
CA VAL A 187 -1.78 -16.66 -2.85
C VAL A 187 -0.67 -15.62 -3.00
N LEU A 188 0.55 -16.01 -3.35
CA LEU A 188 1.66 -15.10 -3.52
C LEU A 188 1.41 -14.09 -4.65
N GLU A 189 0.84 -14.54 -5.76
CA GLU A 189 0.47 -13.66 -6.87
C GLU A 189 -0.63 -12.68 -6.47
N ALA A 190 -1.66 -13.13 -5.73
CA ALA A 190 -2.70 -12.25 -5.23
C ALA A 190 -2.13 -11.19 -4.26
N ARG A 191 -1.23 -11.57 -3.36
CA ARG A 191 -0.55 -10.67 -2.42
C ARG A 191 0.34 -9.68 -3.15
N ARG A 192 1.14 -10.13 -4.11
CA ARG A 192 1.96 -9.27 -4.95
C ARG A 192 1.10 -8.23 -5.67
N ARG A 193 0.06 -8.68 -6.36
CA ARG A 193 -0.86 -7.79 -7.10
C ARG A 193 -1.55 -6.79 -6.18
N HIS A 194 -2.01 -7.22 -5.01
CA HIS A 194 -2.61 -6.33 -4.01
C HIS A 194 -1.61 -5.28 -3.54
N LYS A 195 -0.37 -5.68 -3.23
CA LYS A 195 0.68 -4.79 -2.76
C LYS A 195 1.07 -3.75 -3.81
N THR A 196 1.38 -4.18 -5.03
CA THR A 196 1.84 -3.26 -6.09
C THR A 196 0.73 -2.29 -6.49
N THR A 197 -0.51 -2.77 -6.63
CA THR A 197 -1.65 -1.88 -6.89
C THR A 197 -1.94 -0.96 -5.70
N GLY A 198 -1.81 -1.46 -4.47
CA GLY A 198 -1.96 -0.64 -3.27
C GLY A 198 -0.95 0.50 -3.21
N VAL A 199 0.32 0.23 -3.57
CA VAL A 199 1.35 1.28 -3.69
C VAL A 199 0.99 2.29 -4.76
N LEU A 200 0.62 1.85 -5.95
CA LEU A 200 0.20 2.77 -7.02
C LEU A 200 -0.96 3.66 -6.58
N LEU A 201 -1.97 3.10 -5.91
CA LEU A 201 -3.11 3.86 -5.37
C LEU A 201 -2.69 4.83 -4.27
N HIS A 202 -1.78 4.44 -3.39
CA HIS A 202 -1.21 5.28 -2.34
C HIS A 202 -0.53 6.50 -2.93
N GLU A 203 0.37 6.30 -3.90
CA GLU A 203 1.10 7.38 -4.55
C GLU A 203 0.18 8.29 -5.38
N LEU A 204 -0.81 7.73 -6.07
CA LEU A 204 -1.84 8.53 -6.73
C LEU A 204 -2.67 9.32 -5.71
N GLY A 205 -2.91 8.77 -4.52
CA GLY A 205 -3.53 9.48 -3.41
C GLY A 205 -2.76 10.75 -3.04
N HIS A 206 -1.44 10.67 -2.94
CA HIS A 206 -0.57 11.85 -2.73
C HIS A 206 -0.66 12.84 -3.88
N ASN A 207 -0.63 12.40 -5.13
CA ASN A 207 -0.83 13.30 -6.28
C ASN A 207 -2.17 14.06 -6.21
N PHE A 208 -3.18 13.45 -5.61
CA PHE A 208 -4.48 14.08 -5.38
C PHE A 208 -4.58 14.84 -4.07
N GLY A 209 -3.46 15.01 -3.35
CA GLY A 209 -3.33 15.83 -2.17
C GLY A 209 -3.68 15.12 -0.85
N ALA A 210 -3.90 13.81 -0.83
CA ALA A 210 -4.13 13.07 0.40
C ALA A 210 -2.81 12.92 1.18
N PRO A 211 -2.74 13.37 2.44
CA PRO A 211 -1.60 13.11 3.31
C PRO A 211 -1.65 11.67 3.82
N HIS A 212 -0.57 11.23 4.47
CA HIS A 212 -0.58 9.97 5.19
C HIS A 212 -1.69 9.93 6.26
N ASP A 213 -2.31 8.75 6.39
CA ASP A 213 -3.22 8.41 7.48
C ASP A 213 -2.59 7.29 8.33
N GLN A 214 -2.65 7.47 9.64
CA GLN A 214 -2.01 6.54 10.60
C GLN A 214 -2.95 5.42 11.05
N GLU A 215 -4.18 5.36 10.56
CA GLU A 215 -5.06 4.23 10.80
C GLU A 215 -4.56 2.99 10.05
N SER A 216 -4.47 1.85 10.76
CA SER A 216 -3.69 0.69 10.33
C SER A 216 -4.14 -0.02 9.04
N ASP A 217 -5.38 0.19 8.59
CA ASP A 217 -5.95 -0.58 7.48
C ASP A 217 -6.41 0.31 6.32
N THR A 218 -5.84 1.53 6.17
CA THR A 218 -6.14 2.43 5.06
C THR A 218 -5.05 2.40 3.98
N LEU A 219 -5.42 2.72 2.74
CA LEU A 219 -4.46 2.84 1.63
C LEU A 219 -3.49 4.01 1.82
N MET A 220 -3.84 5.04 2.60
CA MET A 220 -2.95 6.16 2.89
C MET A 220 -2.08 5.96 4.13
N ASN A 221 -2.05 4.76 4.74
CA ASN A 221 -1.09 4.44 5.78
C ASN A 221 0.33 4.36 5.19
N PRO A 222 1.37 4.99 5.79
CA PRO A 222 2.74 4.90 5.29
C PRO A 222 3.33 3.47 5.36
N PHE A 223 2.71 2.59 6.13
CA PHE A 223 3.10 1.18 6.22
C PHE A 223 2.12 0.30 5.45
N TYR A 224 2.66 -0.51 4.57
CA TYR A 224 1.83 -1.50 3.89
C TYR A 224 1.23 -2.50 4.87
N SER A 225 -0.08 -2.69 4.78
CA SER A 225 -0.82 -3.78 5.44
C SER A 225 -1.47 -4.65 4.36
N ASP A 226 -1.35 -5.97 4.48
CA ASP A 226 -2.08 -6.92 3.64
C ASP A 226 -3.61 -6.91 3.90
N LYS A 227 -4.07 -6.07 4.82
CA LYS A 227 -5.47 -5.79 5.13
C LYS A 227 -5.96 -4.46 4.59
N ALA A 228 -5.05 -3.60 4.11
CA ALA A 228 -5.43 -2.32 3.55
C ALA A 228 -6.30 -2.53 2.32
N ALA A 229 -7.55 -2.10 2.36
CA ALA A 229 -8.53 -2.35 1.30
C ALA A 229 -9.13 -1.08 0.71
N ALA A 230 -9.09 0.05 1.41
CA ALA A 230 -9.80 1.27 1.05
C ALA A 230 -9.04 2.54 1.44
N PHE A 231 -9.39 3.63 0.81
CA PHE A 231 -9.11 4.96 1.32
C PHE A 231 -10.11 5.30 2.44
N ASP A 232 -9.68 6.06 3.43
CA ASP A 232 -10.56 6.65 4.42
C ASP A 232 -11.39 7.79 3.83
N GLU A 233 -12.48 8.17 4.52
CA GLU A 233 -13.40 9.21 4.05
C GLU A 233 -12.74 10.58 3.90
N ARG A 234 -11.78 10.90 4.78
CA ARG A 234 -11.04 12.16 4.76
C ARG A 234 -10.13 12.25 3.54
N SER A 235 -9.32 11.22 3.30
CA SER A 235 -8.46 11.12 2.13
C SER A 235 -9.28 11.23 0.85
N LEU A 236 -10.40 10.51 0.75
CA LEU A 236 -11.33 10.62 -0.38
C LEU A 236 -11.88 12.03 -0.58
N ALA A 237 -12.24 12.72 0.50
CA ALA A 237 -12.75 14.09 0.41
C ALA A 237 -11.69 15.08 -0.10
N ILE A 238 -10.42 14.91 0.31
CA ILE A 238 -9.30 15.72 -0.17
C ILE A 238 -9.04 15.42 -1.65
N MET A 239 -8.92 14.14 -2.00
CA MET A 239 -8.66 13.68 -3.35
C MET A 239 -9.72 14.18 -4.35
N ARG A 240 -11.00 14.07 -3.98
CA ARG A 240 -12.13 14.57 -4.80
C ARG A 240 -12.01 16.06 -5.06
N ARG A 241 -11.76 16.89 -4.04
CA ARG A 241 -11.60 18.35 -4.21
C ARG A 241 -10.45 18.69 -5.15
N THR A 242 -9.31 18.04 -4.98
CA THR A 242 -8.14 18.26 -5.83
C THR A 242 -8.44 17.86 -7.28
N LEU A 243 -9.07 16.71 -7.47
CA LEU A 243 -9.48 16.22 -8.79
C LEU A 243 -10.53 17.12 -9.44
N ASP A 244 -11.54 17.57 -8.70
CA ASP A 244 -12.56 18.48 -9.23
C ASP A 244 -11.92 19.78 -9.72
N ALA A 245 -10.98 20.35 -8.95
CA ALA A 245 -10.23 21.52 -9.36
C ALA A 245 -9.38 21.27 -10.61
N ARG A 246 -8.65 20.15 -10.68
CA ARG A 246 -7.80 19.79 -11.84
C ARG A 246 -8.61 19.46 -13.09
N LEU A 247 -9.78 18.86 -12.92
CA LEU A 247 -10.67 18.46 -14.01
C LEU A 247 -11.68 19.55 -14.41
N GLY A 248 -11.65 20.72 -13.76
CA GLY A 248 -12.60 21.81 -13.97
C GLY A 248 -14.05 21.41 -13.66
N ARG A 249 -14.25 20.47 -12.75
CA ARG A 249 -15.57 20.07 -12.29
C ARG A 249 -16.09 21.07 -11.26
N THR A 250 -17.39 21.34 -11.26
CA THR A 250 -18.01 22.07 -10.16
C THR A 250 -17.99 21.17 -8.93
N PRO A 251 -17.36 21.59 -7.81
CA PRO A 251 -17.35 20.74 -6.62
C PRO A 251 -18.79 20.41 -6.22
N VAL A 252 -19.11 19.14 -6.07
CA VAL A 252 -20.29 18.73 -5.33
C VAL A 252 -20.01 19.15 -3.88
N VAL A 253 -20.67 20.20 -3.43
CA VAL A 253 -20.50 20.75 -2.08
C VAL A 253 -21.07 19.73 -1.09
N ALA A 254 -20.32 18.69 -0.80
CA ALA A 254 -20.43 18.05 0.49
C ALA A 254 -19.98 19.11 1.51
N ALA A 255 -20.78 19.34 2.54
CA ALA A 255 -20.48 20.30 3.61
C ALA A 255 -19.01 20.13 3.99
N ALA A 256 -18.23 21.22 3.91
CA ALA A 256 -16.81 21.19 4.18
C ALA A 256 -16.57 20.44 5.49
N PRO A 257 -15.84 19.31 5.49
CA PRO A 257 -15.45 18.73 6.75
C PRO A 257 -14.69 19.83 7.49
N ALA A 258 -15.01 19.99 8.76
CA ALA A 258 -14.25 20.87 9.64
C ALA A 258 -12.77 20.56 9.36
N MET A 259 -11.92 21.60 9.23
CA MET A 259 -10.50 21.43 8.92
C MET A 259 -9.89 20.41 9.90
N LEU A 260 -9.98 19.14 9.57
CA LEU A 260 -9.36 18.07 10.32
C LEU A 260 -7.90 18.07 9.86
N HIS A 261 -7.02 18.46 10.77
CA HIS A 261 -5.59 18.37 10.53
C HIS A 261 -5.17 16.90 10.47
N ALA A 262 -4.15 16.61 9.68
CA ALA A 262 -3.55 15.28 9.68
C ALA A 262 -3.14 14.88 11.11
N GLN A 263 -3.28 13.63 11.46
CA GLN A 263 -2.84 13.12 12.75
C GLN A 263 -1.79 12.02 12.53
N LEU A 264 -0.64 12.17 13.15
CA LEU A 264 0.34 11.11 13.32
C LEU A 264 0.04 10.41 14.64
N VAL A 265 -0.55 9.22 14.56
CA VAL A 265 -0.93 8.46 15.75
C VAL A 265 0.13 7.40 16.05
N VAL A 266 0.84 7.53 17.17
CA VAL A 266 1.77 6.51 17.64
C VAL A 266 1.24 5.83 18.90
N GLY A 267 1.25 4.51 18.93
CA GLY A 267 0.88 3.70 20.10
C GLY A 267 2.05 3.58 21.09
N LEU A 268 1.75 3.64 22.38
CA LEU A 268 2.68 3.32 23.44
C LEU A 268 2.20 2.08 24.18
N THR A 269 2.98 1.00 24.13
CA THR A 269 2.63 -0.26 24.81
C THR A 269 2.71 -0.13 26.34
N ALA A 270 2.13 -1.07 27.08
CA ALA A 270 2.24 -1.12 28.53
C ALA A 270 3.69 -1.20 29.04
N THR A 271 4.61 -1.69 28.22
CA THR A 271 6.05 -1.77 28.53
C THR A 271 6.86 -0.57 28.05
N GLY A 272 6.22 0.44 27.45
CA GLY A 272 6.87 1.66 26.94
C GLY A 272 7.48 1.55 25.54
N GLY A 273 7.20 0.48 24.80
CA GLY A 273 7.58 0.32 23.39
C GLY A 273 6.68 1.18 22.48
N LEU A 274 7.24 1.68 21.37
CA LEU A 274 6.50 2.42 20.36
C LEU A 274 5.90 1.46 19.33
N VAL A 275 4.67 1.74 18.93
CA VAL A 275 3.95 0.98 17.90
C VAL A 275 3.33 1.95 16.90
N LEU A 276 3.58 1.71 15.62
CA LEU A 276 2.99 2.46 14.53
C LEU A 276 2.33 1.48 13.55
N GLY A 277 1.06 1.70 13.23
CA GLY A 277 0.33 0.78 12.35
C GLY A 277 0.37 -0.70 12.79
N GLY A 278 0.44 -0.95 14.12
CA GLY A 278 0.54 -2.31 14.67
C GLY A 278 1.96 -2.89 14.71
N GLN A 279 2.97 -2.19 14.20
CA GLN A 279 4.38 -2.63 14.22
C GLN A 279 5.18 -1.92 15.31
N SER A 280 6.08 -2.65 15.96
CA SER A 280 7.02 -2.05 16.91
C SER A 280 8.10 -1.28 16.17
N ILE A 281 8.32 -0.04 16.55
CA ILE A 281 9.36 0.83 16.00
C ILE A 281 10.32 1.27 17.12
N ASP A 282 11.56 1.61 16.75
CA ASP A 282 12.51 2.27 17.63
C ASP A 282 12.40 3.80 17.56
N LEU A 283 13.13 4.48 18.44
CA LEU A 283 13.12 5.94 18.47
C LEU A 283 13.75 6.59 17.24
N ASP A 284 14.76 5.97 16.67
CA ASP A 284 15.44 6.52 15.49
C ASP A 284 14.50 6.51 14.27
N THR A 285 13.77 5.42 14.09
CA THR A 285 12.70 5.30 13.08
C THR A 285 11.58 6.32 13.32
N PHE A 286 11.20 6.50 14.60
CA PHE A 286 10.18 7.49 14.96
C PHE A 286 10.64 8.92 14.68
N ASP A 287 11.89 9.28 15.00
CA ASP A 287 12.43 10.61 14.73
C ASP A 287 12.54 10.91 13.23
N GLU A 288 12.90 9.91 12.42
CA GLU A 288 12.89 10.03 10.96
C GLU A 288 11.47 10.27 10.42
N LEU A 289 10.50 9.49 10.92
CA LEU A 289 9.10 9.67 10.57
C LEU A 289 8.60 11.07 10.93
N LEU A 290 8.92 11.56 12.14
CA LEU A 290 8.55 12.91 12.56
C LEU A 290 9.11 13.99 11.61
N ARG A 291 10.39 13.85 11.20
CA ARG A 291 11.02 14.81 10.28
C ARG A 291 10.33 14.81 8.92
N ARG A 292 10.01 13.64 8.35
CA ARG A 292 9.28 13.51 7.09
C ARG A 292 7.87 14.07 7.20
N THR A 293 7.11 13.63 8.18
CA THR A 293 5.73 14.12 8.40
C THR A 293 5.68 15.63 8.59
N TYR A 294 6.65 16.21 9.30
CA TYR A 294 6.72 17.66 9.48
C TYR A 294 7.06 18.41 8.18
N ALA A 295 7.92 17.83 7.35
CA ALA A 295 8.27 18.39 6.05
C ALA A 295 7.05 18.39 5.10
N ASP A 296 6.22 17.31 5.16
CA ASP A 296 5.04 17.15 4.34
C ASP A 296 3.87 18.03 4.79
N ASP A 297 3.57 18.05 6.08
CA ASP A 297 2.50 18.89 6.69
C ASP A 297 2.87 19.33 8.11
N PRO A 298 3.42 20.55 8.29
CA PRO A 298 3.73 21.10 9.61
C PRO A 298 2.50 21.29 10.53
N ALA A 299 1.28 21.25 9.98
CA ALA A 299 0.04 21.38 10.75
C ALA A 299 -0.48 20.05 11.30
N THR A 300 0.17 18.93 10.96
CA THR A 300 -0.15 17.60 11.49
C THR A 300 -0.16 17.60 13.03
N GLU A 301 -1.16 16.97 13.63
CA GLU A 301 -1.21 16.71 15.07
C GLU A 301 -0.55 15.37 15.38
N VAL A 302 0.39 15.34 16.35
CA VAL A 302 0.98 14.10 16.85
C VAL A 302 0.17 13.60 18.05
N VAL A 303 -0.44 12.43 17.92
CA VAL A 303 -1.27 11.81 18.97
C VAL A 303 -0.57 10.56 19.51
N VAL A 304 -0.26 10.57 20.82
CA VAL A 304 0.29 9.39 21.49
C VAL A 304 -0.85 8.61 22.14
N ARG A 305 -1.19 7.45 21.60
CA ARG A 305 -2.19 6.54 22.20
C ARG A 305 -1.51 5.62 23.20
N THR A 306 -1.88 5.70 24.48
CA THR A 306 -1.25 4.94 25.55
C THR A 306 -2.06 3.70 25.91
N ALA A 307 -1.45 2.51 25.80
CA ALA A 307 -2.06 1.29 26.32
C ALA A 307 -2.25 1.38 27.86
N ARG A 308 -3.19 0.60 28.38
CA ARG A 308 -3.45 0.56 29.83
C ARG A 308 -2.19 0.13 30.58
N GLY A 309 -1.71 0.99 31.49
CA GLY A 309 -0.49 0.77 32.25
C GLY A 309 0.79 1.27 31.59
N ALA A 310 0.71 1.93 30.44
CA ALA A 310 1.87 2.55 29.79
C ALA A 310 2.50 3.62 30.70
N PRO A 311 3.86 3.71 30.75
CA PRO A 311 4.54 4.69 31.56
C PRO A 311 4.26 6.12 31.06
N GLN A 312 3.66 6.97 31.89
CA GLN A 312 3.36 8.36 31.52
C GLN A 312 4.61 9.16 31.15
N ALA A 313 5.73 8.90 31.84
CA ALA A 313 7.00 9.54 31.52
C ALA A 313 7.46 9.24 30.09
N ARG A 314 7.20 8.02 29.60
CA ARG A 314 7.54 7.63 28.25
C ARG A 314 6.65 8.32 27.19
N ALA A 315 5.37 8.53 27.49
CA ALA A 315 4.49 9.31 26.62
C ALA A 315 4.95 10.77 26.49
N MET A 316 5.39 11.36 27.60
CA MET A 316 5.96 12.72 27.60
C MET A 316 7.29 12.81 26.84
N ASP A 317 8.11 11.77 26.92
CA ASP A 317 9.36 11.66 26.17
C ASP A 317 9.07 11.65 24.64
N VAL A 318 8.14 10.80 24.20
CA VAL A 318 7.69 10.74 22.79
C VAL A 318 7.16 12.09 22.28
N LEU A 319 6.35 12.79 23.09
CA LEU A 319 5.90 14.14 22.73
C LEU A 319 7.04 15.16 22.66
N SER A 320 8.11 14.96 23.46
CA SER A 320 9.28 15.84 23.43
C SER A 320 10.04 15.71 22.11
N HIS A 321 10.12 14.51 21.54
CA HIS A 321 10.68 14.25 20.20
C HIS A 321 9.84 14.95 19.12
N ALA A 322 8.50 14.84 19.18
CA ALA A 322 7.62 15.54 18.25
C ALA A 322 7.78 17.06 18.33
N LYS A 323 7.91 17.60 19.55
CA LYS A 323 8.17 19.02 19.75
C LYS A 323 9.52 19.45 19.19
N ALA A 324 10.55 18.65 19.38
CA ALA A 324 11.89 18.89 18.83
C ALA A 324 11.90 18.88 17.29
N ALA A 325 11.05 18.06 16.66
CA ALA A 325 10.84 18.02 15.23
C ALA A 325 10.04 19.22 14.68
N GLY A 326 9.42 20.05 15.56
CA GLY A 326 8.75 21.30 15.19
C GLY A 326 7.22 21.28 15.31
N PHE A 327 6.61 20.14 15.65
CA PHE A 327 5.15 20.06 15.78
C PHE A 327 4.60 20.95 16.90
N GLN A 328 3.51 21.66 16.59
CA GLN A 328 2.83 22.57 17.54
C GLN A 328 1.59 21.91 18.17
N ARG A 329 1.08 20.86 17.52
CA ARG A 329 -0.13 20.15 17.92
C ARG A 329 0.25 18.75 18.38
N MET A 330 0.03 18.50 19.67
CA MET A 330 0.38 17.22 20.26
C MET A 330 -0.61 16.87 21.36
N SER A 331 -1.04 15.63 21.42
CA SER A 331 -1.98 15.16 22.44
C SER A 331 -1.67 13.74 22.89
N ILE A 332 -2.17 13.38 24.10
CA ILE A 332 -2.15 12.01 24.59
C ILE A 332 -3.60 11.54 24.66
N ALA A 333 -3.87 10.39 24.05
CA ALA A 333 -5.17 9.75 24.07
C ALA A 333 -5.07 8.36 24.74
N PRO A 334 -6.10 7.89 25.47
CA PRO A 334 -6.13 6.52 25.92
C PRO A 334 -6.21 5.60 24.70
N GLY A 335 -5.36 4.56 24.68
CA GLY A 335 -5.50 3.43 23.75
C GLY A 335 -6.59 2.47 24.26
N GLU A 336 -7.18 1.71 23.36
CA GLU A 336 -8.13 0.64 23.71
C GLU A 336 -7.45 -0.53 24.43
#